data_73ef39ad1cf0293c38fe64f8c3aa3a95
#
_entry.id   73ef39ad1cf0293c38fe64f8c3aa3a95
#
_cell.length_a   1.000
_cell.length_b   1.000
_cell.length_c   1.000
_cell.angle_alpha   90.00
_cell.angle_beta   90.00
_cell.angle_gamma   90.00
#
_symmetry.space_group_name_H-M   'P 1'
#
loop_
_entity.id
_entity.type
_entity.pdbx_description
1 polymer ?
#
loop_
_entity_poly.entity_id
_entity_poly.type
_entity_poly.pdbx_seq_one_letter_code
_entity_poly.pdbx_strand_id
1 'polypeptide(L)'
;GAILVRDGLKAENRGEDSYGHFTMRNYYGAKSRWTRQAILSAEGYLIVRDTYLPCGDVDGYNAAPCWSIKAGENSKSGDNWFDAPAFDHAWWQKKKKRVLLYLHEDQDTEIGQVLHRTSQDIRGGNVHNTFARATLKAGKPRVWLSVLRPFDEGEDAAGIAAAISTAID
;
A
#
# COMPACT_ATOMS: atom_id res chain seq x y z
N GLY A 1 -14.68 -0.69 -18.86
CA GLY A 1 -14.24 0.29 -17.86
C GLY A 1 -14.89 -0.03 -16.53
N ALA A 2 -14.13 0.02 -15.44
CA ALA A 2 -14.67 -0.18 -14.09
C ALA A 2 -15.36 1.10 -13.63
N ILE A 3 -16.60 0.99 -13.18
CA ILE A 3 -17.30 2.09 -12.51
C ILE A 3 -16.95 2.03 -11.03
N LEU A 4 -16.17 2.99 -10.57
CA LEU A 4 -15.88 3.16 -9.14
C LEU A 4 -17.07 3.83 -8.47
N VAL A 5 -17.86 3.05 -7.73
CA VAL A 5 -18.88 3.60 -6.84
C VAL A 5 -18.26 3.76 -5.46
N ARG A 6 -18.06 5.01 -5.03
CA ARG A 6 -17.60 5.33 -3.68
C ARG A 6 -18.79 5.28 -2.74
N ASP A 7 -18.90 4.23 -1.96
CA ASP A 7 -19.80 4.18 -0.84
C ASP A 7 -19.06 4.49 0.44
N GLY A 8 -19.54 5.50 1.15
CA GLY A 8 -19.16 5.70 2.55
C GLY A 8 -17.72 6.11 2.81
N LEU A 9 -17.22 7.14 2.08
CA LEU A 9 -16.00 7.81 2.54
C LEU A 9 -16.27 8.42 3.92
N LYS A 10 -15.57 7.94 4.92
CA LYS A 10 -15.56 8.50 6.28
C LYS A 10 -14.14 8.87 6.65
N ALA A 11 -13.99 10.02 7.29
CA ALA A 11 -12.74 10.45 7.91
C ALA A 11 -13.07 11.02 9.28
N GLU A 12 -12.27 10.67 10.28
CA GLU A 12 -12.42 11.16 11.64
C GLU A 12 -11.07 11.24 12.35
N ASN A 13 -10.93 12.14 13.26
CA ASN A 13 -9.79 12.19 14.17
C ASN A 13 -10.13 11.37 15.42
N ARG A 14 -9.19 10.55 15.85
CA ARG A 14 -9.27 9.71 17.04
C ARG A 14 -8.09 10.04 17.96
N GLY A 15 -8.24 11.09 18.77
CA GLY A 15 -7.15 11.63 19.56
C GLY A 15 -6.10 12.28 18.66
N GLU A 16 -4.86 11.77 18.71
CA GLU A 16 -3.76 12.25 17.85
C GLU A 16 -3.71 11.55 16.50
N ASP A 17 -4.46 10.45 16.33
CA ASP A 17 -4.52 9.69 15.09
C ASP A 17 -5.63 10.19 14.19
N SER A 18 -5.45 10.01 12.87
CA SER A 18 -6.47 10.25 11.86
C SER A 18 -6.88 8.94 11.21
N TYR A 19 -8.17 8.72 11.10
CA TYR A 19 -8.74 7.51 10.51
C TYR A 19 -9.53 7.84 9.25
N GLY A 20 -9.40 7.02 8.23
CA GLY A 20 -10.19 7.10 7.02
C GLY A 20 -10.60 5.73 6.51
N HIS A 21 -11.77 5.67 5.87
CA HIS A 21 -12.22 4.44 5.24
C HIS A 21 -13.04 4.72 3.99
N PHE A 22 -12.92 3.86 2.99
CA PHE A 22 -13.79 3.86 1.82
C PHE A 22 -14.04 2.44 1.33
N THR A 23 -15.16 2.27 0.62
CA THR A 23 -15.55 0.99 0.01
C THR A 23 -15.79 1.20 -1.48
N MET A 24 -15.27 0.28 -2.29
CA MET A 24 -15.55 0.18 -3.72
C MET A 24 -16.40 -1.05 -3.97
N ARG A 25 -17.46 -0.93 -4.77
CA ARG A 25 -18.32 -2.05 -5.17
C ARG A 25 -18.25 -2.27 -6.68
N ASN A 26 -18.56 -3.48 -7.10
CA ASN A 26 -18.68 -3.87 -8.50
C ASN A 26 -17.44 -3.70 -9.34
N TYR A 27 -16.31 -4.05 -8.77
CA TYR A 27 -15.09 -4.10 -9.54
C TYR A 27 -15.19 -5.25 -10.58
N TYR A 28 -15.01 -4.93 -11.86
CA TYR A 28 -15.16 -5.85 -13.00
C TYR A 28 -16.52 -6.52 -13.17
N GLY A 29 -17.61 -5.86 -12.79
CA GLY A 29 -18.96 -6.42 -12.97
C GLY A 29 -19.32 -7.55 -12.00
N ALA A 30 -18.38 -8.00 -11.20
CA ALA A 30 -18.64 -8.91 -10.08
C ALA A 30 -19.16 -8.11 -8.89
N LYS A 31 -20.08 -8.67 -8.12
CA LYS A 31 -20.61 -8.08 -6.88
C LYS A 31 -19.55 -8.02 -5.76
N SER A 32 -18.27 -7.95 -6.13
CA SER A 32 -17.16 -7.91 -5.20
C SER A 32 -17.08 -6.56 -4.47
N ARG A 33 -16.55 -6.60 -3.27
CA ARG A 33 -16.36 -5.42 -2.44
C ARG A 33 -14.89 -5.29 -2.05
N TRP A 34 -14.32 -4.13 -2.29
CA TRP A 34 -13.01 -3.75 -1.77
C TRP A 34 -13.18 -2.65 -0.74
N THR A 35 -12.71 -2.86 0.47
CA THR A 35 -12.72 -1.86 1.54
C THR A 35 -11.30 -1.54 1.92
N ARG A 36 -10.95 -0.26 1.94
CA ARG A 36 -9.68 0.24 2.44
C ARG A 36 -9.92 1.06 3.69
N GLN A 37 -9.23 0.72 4.75
CA GLN A 37 -9.17 1.45 6.01
C GLN A 37 -7.75 1.98 6.18
N ALA A 38 -7.60 3.22 6.60
CA ALA A 38 -6.30 3.84 6.78
C ALA A 38 -6.26 4.57 8.12
N ILE A 39 -5.16 4.42 8.83
CA ILE A 39 -4.85 5.17 10.06
C ILE A 39 -3.52 5.87 9.84
N LEU A 40 -3.51 7.18 9.99
CA LEU A 40 -2.29 7.96 10.13
C LEU A 40 -2.05 8.16 11.62
N SER A 41 -1.05 7.49 12.16
CA SER A 41 -0.69 7.61 13.58
C SER A 41 0.04 8.91 13.89
N ALA A 42 -0.01 9.34 15.13
CA ALA A 42 0.75 10.48 15.63
C ALA A 42 2.27 10.33 15.41
N GLU A 43 2.76 9.10 15.38
CA GLU A 43 4.16 8.78 15.11
C GLU A 43 4.53 8.82 13.63
N GLY A 44 3.57 9.15 12.75
CA GLY A 44 3.78 9.29 11.31
C GLY A 44 3.72 8.00 10.50
N TYR A 45 3.17 6.92 11.05
CA TYR A 45 2.88 5.70 10.30
C TYR A 45 1.53 5.83 9.59
N LEU A 46 1.50 5.55 8.30
CA LEU A 46 0.25 5.31 7.59
C LEU A 46 0.03 3.80 7.50
N ILE A 47 -0.88 3.29 8.31
CA ILE A 47 -1.25 1.89 8.37
C ILE A 47 -2.51 1.70 7.52
N VAL A 48 -2.46 0.78 6.56
CA VAL A 48 -3.56 0.53 5.63
C VAL A 48 -3.95 -0.92 5.65
N ARG A 49 -5.24 -1.16 5.91
CA ARG A 49 -5.87 -2.46 5.83
C ARG A 49 -6.79 -2.49 4.61
N ASP A 50 -6.47 -3.35 3.67
CA ASP A 50 -7.30 -3.67 2.52
C ASP A 50 -8.06 -4.97 2.77
N THR A 51 -9.37 -4.95 2.57
CA THR A 51 -10.21 -6.13 2.64
C THR A 51 -10.96 -6.30 1.32
N TYR A 52 -10.76 -7.42 0.66
CA TYR A 52 -11.48 -7.77 -0.54
C TYR A 52 -12.43 -8.93 -0.24
N LEU A 53 -13.70 -8.73 -0.51
CA LEU A 53 -14.73 -9.76 -0.43
C LEU A 53 -15.12 -10.15 -1.85
N PRO A 54 -14.63 -11.29 -2.37
CA PRO A 54 -15.02 -11.78 -3.68
C PRO A 54 -16.47 -12.29 -3.65
N CYS A 55 -17.21 -12.03 -4.72
CA CYS A 55 -18.55 -12.55 -4.94
C CYS A 55 -18.57 -13.29 -6.28
N GLY A 56 -19.20 -14.46 -6.29
CA GLY A 56 -19.30 -15.30 -7.49
C GLY A 56 -18.09 -16.18 -7.74
N ASP A 57 -17.94 -16.64 -8.96
CA ASP A 57 -16.90 -17.57 -9.39
C ASP A 57 -15.57 -16.83 -9.60
N VAL A 58 -14.87 -16.57 -8.51
CA VAL A 58 -13.54 -15.92 -8.53
C VAL A 58 -12.43 -16.84 -8.02
N ASP A 59 -12.73 -18.11 -7.81
CA ASP A 59 -11.73 -19.09 -7.40
C ASP A 59 -10.57 -19.14 -8.40
N GLY A 60 -9.35 -19.01 -7.87
CA GLY A 60 -8.14 -18.98 -8.67
C GLY A 60 -7.77 -17.63 -9.29
N TYR A 61 -8.63 -16.60 -9.21
CA TYR A 61 -8.23 -15.25 -9.60
C TYR A 61 -7.28 -14.65 -8.58
N ASN A 62 -6.38 -13.81 -9.06
CA ASN A 62 -5.45 -13.09 -8.21
C ASN A 62 -5.93 -11.64 -7.97
N ALA A 63 -5.75 -11.18 -6.76
CA ALA A 63 -5.92 -9.76 -6.40
C ALA A 63 -4.74 -9.26 -5.57
N ALA A 64 -4.48 -7.96 -5.65
CA ALA A 64 -3.42 -7.32 -4.89
C ALA A 64 -3.74 -5.85 -4.60
N PRO A 65 -3.50 -5.34 -3.38
CA PRO A 65 -3.25 -3.92 -3.21
C PRO A 65 -1.96 -3.56 -3.96
N CYS A 66 -1.98 -2.42 -4.64
CA CYS A 66 -0.85 -1.92 -5.38
C CYS A 66 -0.48 -0.53 -4.90
N TRP A 67 0.81 -0.32 -4.69
CA TRP A 67 1.41 0.93 -4.25
C TRP A 67 2.41 1.42 -5.28
N SER A 68 2.25 2.66 -5.73
CA SER A 68 3.23 3.30 -6.61
C SER A 68 4.21 4.09 -5.76
N ILE A 69 5.46 3.65 -5.74
CA ILE A 69 6.55 4.34 -5.05
C ILE A 69 7.56 4.86 -6.08
N LYS A 70 8.28 5.93 -5.76
CA LYS A 70 9.28 6.49 -6.67
C LYS A 70 10.38 5.48 -6.95
N ALA A 71 10.69 5.22 -8.22
CA ALA A 71 11.85 4.46 -8.60
C ALA A 71 13.09 5.37 -8.57
N GLY A 72 14.13 4.97 -7.87
CA GLY A 72 15.37 5.72 -7.77
C GLY A 72 16.57 4.78 -7.71
N GLU A 73 17.75 5.32 -8.07
CA GLU A 73 19.01 4.56 -8.05
C GLU A 73 19.36 4.00 -6.67
N ASN A 74 18.88 4.66 -5.61
CA ASN A 74 19.14 4.30 -4.22
C ASN A 74 17.96 3.57 -3.55
N SER A 75 17.00 3.07 -4.33
CA SER A 75 15.93 2.25 -3.77
C SER A 75 16.48 0.92 -3.27
N LYS A 76 16.09 0.53 -2.08
CA LYS A 76 16.44 -0.75 -1.47
C LYS A 76 15.19 -1.57 -1.22
N SER A 77 15.35 -2.87 -1.07
CA SER A 77 14.26 -3.76 -0.71
C SER A 77 14.77 -4.95 0.10
N GLY A 78 13.93 -5.41 1.03
CA GLY A 78 14.00 -6.74 1.60
C GLY A 78 12.93 -7.64 1.00
N ASP A 79 12.59 -8.73 1.67
CA ASP A 79 11.62 -9.69 1.13
C ASP A 79 10.21 -9.09 1.04
N ASN A 80 9.83 -8.26 2.02
CA ASN A 80 8.49 -7.70 2.13
C ASN A 80 8.46 -6.18 2.43
N TRP A 81 9.58 -5.49 2.25
CA TRP A 81 9.66 -4.05 2.42
C TRP A 81 10.49 -3.38 1.31
N PHE A 82 10.15 -2.16 1.01
CA PHE A 82 10.74 -1.36 -0.06
C PHE A 82 11.02 0.05 0.44
N ASP A 83 12.22 0.52 0.21
CA ASP A 83 12.67 1.86 0.56
C ASP A 83 12.89 2.67 -0.71
N ALA A 84 12.26 3.83 -0.79
CA ALA A 84 12.32 4.71 -1.94
C ALA A 84 12.50 6.17 -1.52
N PRO A 85 13.17 7.01 -2.36
CA PRO A 85 13.16 8.45 -2.17
C PRO A 85 11.72 8.97 -2.16
N ALA A 86 11.43 9.97 -1.34
CA ALA A 86 10.15 10.68 -1.42
C ALA A 86 10.00 11.35 -2.79
N PHE A 87 8.76 11.51 -3.26
CA PHE A 87 8.50 12.24 -4.51
C PHE A 87 9.03 13.67 -4.43
N ASP A 88 9.51 14.19 -5.57
CA ASP A 88 10.11 15.52 -5.69
C ASP A 88 9.05 16.62 -5.48
N HIS A 89 8.66 16.83 -4.26
CA HIS A 89 8.03 18.05 -3.86
C HIS A 89 9.12 18.96 -3.29
N ALA A 90 9.18 20.21 -3.71
CA ALA A 90 10.25 21.16 -3.32
C ALA A 90 10.48 21.23 -1.80
N TRP A 91 9.45 20.96 -1.03
CA TRP A 91 9.51 20.90 0.43
C TRP A 91 10.18 19.63 0.95
N TRP A 92 9.95 18.48 0.30
CA TRP A 92 10.53 17.18 0.68
C TRP A 92 12.00 17.05 0.28
N GLN A 93 12.39 17.61 -0.87
CA GLN A 93 13.77 17.63 -1.33
C GLN A 93 14.73 18.27 -0.32
N LYS A 94 14.29 19.36 0.33
CA LYS A 94 15.10 20.05 1.34
C LYS A 94 15.40 19.20 2.57
N LYS A 95 14.58 18.19 2.86
CA LYS A 95 14.69 17.35 4.04
C LYS A 95 15.23 15.95 3.78
N LYS A 96 15.59 15.63 2.52
CA LYS A 96 16.10 14.31 2.13
C LYS A 96 15.26 13.16 2.72
N LYS A 97 13.94 13.29 2.64
CA LYS A 97 13.02 12.27 3.16
C LYS A 97 12.95 11.07 2.22
N ARG A 98 12.78 9.93 2.83
CA ARG A 98 12.53 8.64 2.18
C ARG A 98 11.21 8.07 2.67
N VAL A 99 10.70 7.07 1.99
CA VAL A 99 9.49 6.35 2.38
C VAL A 99 9.81 4.87 2.40
N LEU A 100 9.52 4.22 3.51
CA LEU A 100 9.49 2.78 3.61
C LEU A 100 8.05 2.31 3.40
N LEU A 101 7.85 1.36 2.50
CA LEU A 101 6.63 0.60 2.32
C LEU A 101 6.89 -0.81 2.82
N TYR A 102 6.17 -1.23 3.85
CA TYR A 102 6.13 -2.59 4.36
C TYR A 102 4.81 -3.26 3.96
N LEU A 103 4.90 -4.47 3.43
CA LEU A 103 3.75 -5.31 3.08
C LEU A 103 3.77 -6.54 3.99
N HIS A 104 2.74 -6.68 4.81
CA HIS A 104 2.64 -7.87 5.66
C HIS A 104 2.45 -9.11 4.79
N GLU A 105 3.32 -10.09 4.99
CA GLU A 105 3.33 -11.36 4.30
C GLU A 105 2.56 -12.38 5.11
N ASP A 106 1.62 -13.03 4.47
CA ASP A 106 0.92 -14.19 4.98
C ASP A 106 1.19 -15.37 4.00
N GLN A 107 0.96 -16.60 4.43
CA GLN A 107 1.40 -17.84 3.77
C GLN A 107 1.02 -17.98 2.28
N ASP A 108 -0.02 -17.26 1.85
CA ASP A 108 -0.54 -17.30 0.47
C ASP A 108 -0.29 -16.00 -0.30
N THR A 109 0.64 -15.16 0.15
CA THR A 109 0.89 -13.85 -0.46
C THR A 109 2.19 -13.87 -1.24
N GLU A 110 2.15 -13.44 -2.50
CA GLU A 110 3.32 -13.16 -3.31
C GLU A 110 3.58 -11.65 -3.34
N ILE A 111 4.70 -11.24 -2.82
CA ILE A 111 5.14 -9.84 -2.85
C ILE A 111 6.03 -9.62 -4.06
N GLY A 112 5.75 -8.56 -4.80
CA GLY A 112 6.49 -8.24 -6.00
C GLY A 112 6.51 -6.77 -6.33
N GLN A 113 7.40 -6.41 -7.25
CA GLN A 113 7.57 -5.06 -7.74
C GLN A 113 7.79 -5.04 -9.24
N VAL A 114 7.12 -4.15 -9.94
CA VAL A 114 7.26 -3.94 -11.39
C VAL A 114 7.58 -2.48 -11.67
N LEU A 115 8.64 -2.24 -12.44
CA LEU A 115 8.96 -0.91 -12.90
C LEU A 115 7.91 -0.45 -13.92
N HIS A 116 7.23 0.63 -13.62
CA HIS A 116 6.32 1.30 -14.53
C HIS A 116 6.95 2.59 -15.05
N ARG A 117 7.16 2.67 -16.36
CA ARG A 117 7.63 3.87 -17.02
C ARG A 117 6.42 4.75 -17.34
N THR A 118 6.29 5.85 -16.66
CA THR A 118 5.26 6.83 -17.01
C THR A 118 5.72 7.63 -18.21
N SER A 119 4.94 7.61 -19.29
CA SER A 119 5.20 8.41 -20.49
C SER A 119 4.88 9.90 -20.32
N GLN A 120 4.27 10.27 -19.23
CA GLN A 120 3.94 11.65 -18.90
C GLN A 120 4.60 12.02 -17.57
N ASP A 121 5.17 13.17 -17.58
CA ASP A 121 5.89 13.86 -16.54
C ASP A 121 5.04 14.05 -15.26
N ILE A 122 4.66 12.96 -14.64
CA ILE A 122 4.23 12.99 -13.25
C ILE A 122 5.52 13.16 -12.46
N ARG A 123 5.94 14.42 -12.36
CA ARG A 123 7.00 14.98 -11.50
C ARG A 123 7.88 13.93 -10.83
N GLY A 124 8.84 13.37 -11.55
CA GLY A 124 9.84 12.54 -10.93
C GLY A 124 10.19 11.22 -11.61
N GLY A 125 9.71 10.95 -12.82
CA GLY A 125 10.19 9.82 -13.61
C GLY A 125 9.49 8.49 -13.30
N ASN A 126 10.25 7.41 -13.36
CA ASN A 126 9.75 6.06 -13.20
C ASN A 126 9.21 5.79 -11.79
N VAL A 127 8.18 4.97 -11.71
CA VAL A 127 7.63 4.46 -10.44
C VAL A 127 7.73 2.94 -10.41
N HIS A 128 7.90 2.40 -9.24
CA HIS A 128 7.70 0.99 -8.98
C HIS A 128 6.27 0.75 -8.50
N ASN A 129 5.55 -0.09 -9.22
CA ASN A 129 4.30 -0.65 -8.73
C ASN A 129 4.63 -1.87 -7.87
N THR A 130 4.45 -1.71 -6.57
CA THR A 130 4.73 -2.71 -5.55
C THR A 130 3.42 -3.31 -5.08
N PHE A 131 3.33 -4.61 -5.00
CA PHE A 131 2.07 -5.31 -4.73
C PHE A 131 2.25 -6.52 -3.82
N ALA A 132 1.18 -6.86 -3.11
CA ALA A 132 1.03 -8.09 -2.35
C ALA A 132 -0.11 -8.92 -2.98
N ARG A 133 0.23 -9.87 -3.86
CA ARG A 133 -0.73 -10.66 -4.63
C ARG A 133 -1.14 -11.91 -3.87
N ALA A 134 -2.44 -12.20 -3.86
CA ALA A 134 -2.96 -13.43 -3.30
C ALA A 134 -4.02 -14.06 -4.22
N THR A 135 -4.10 -15.38 -4.21
CA THR A 135 -5.15 -16.13 -4.88
C THR A 135 -6.45 -16.03 -4.08
N LEU A 136 -7.54 -15.73 -4.76
CA LEU A 136 -8.85 -15.57 -4.16
C LEU A 136 -9.57 -16.89 -4.04
N LYS A 137 -10.41 -16.99 -3.01
CA LYS A 137 -11.39 -18.09 -2.82
C LYS A 137 -12.78 -17.48 -2.71
N ALA A 138 -13.73 -18.04 -3.47
CA ALA A 138 -15.12 -17.56 -3.48
C ALA A 138 -15.71 -17.47 -2.07
N GLY A 139 -16.38 -16.37 -1.77
CA GLY A 139 -17.03 -16.14 -0.49
C GLY A 139 -16.09 -15.95 0.71
N LYS A 140 -14.79 -16.03 0.52
CA LYS A 140 -13.81 -15.81 1.60
C LYS A 140 -13.17 -14.43 1.48
N PRO A 141 -13.28 -13.57 2.50
CA PRO A 141 -12.59 -12.29 2.48
C PRO A 141 -11.08 -12.50 2.50
N ARG A 142 -10.36 -11.71 1.69
CA ARG A 142 -8.91 -11.58 1.75
C ARG A 142 -8.56 -10.26 2.39
N VAL A 143 -7.62 -10.28 3.30
CA VAL A 143 -7.12 -9.11 4.02
C VAL A 143 -5.65 -8.92 3.70
N TRP A 144 -5.24 -7.68 3.47
CA TRP A 144 -3.84 -7.27 3.38
C TRP A 144 -3.59 -6.13 4.35
N LEU A 145 -2.40 -6.09 4.88
CA LEU A 145 -1.92 -5.01 5.72
C LEU A 145 -0.67 -4.40 5.07
N SER A 146 -0.67 -3.08 4.96
CA SER A 146 0.46 -2.32 4.44
C SER A 146 0.78 -1.20 5.42
N VAL A 147 2.07 -0.90 5.60
CA VAL A 147 2.52 0.21 6.42
C VAL A 147 3.45 1.08 5.60
N LEU A 148 3.19 2.39 5.56
CA LEU A 148 4.09 3.37 5.00
C LEU A 148 4.65 4.24 6.13
N ARG A 149 5.96 4.42 6.13
CA ARG A 149 6.64 5.29 7.08
C ARG A 149 7.62 6.23 6.36
N PRO A 150 7.42 7.55 6.45
CA PRO A 150 8.47 8.50 6.10
C PRO A 150 9.61 8.44 7.12
N PHE A 151 10.85 8.53 6.66
CA PHE A 151 12.03 8.51 7.50
C PHE A 151 13.14 9.39 6.91
N ASP A 152 14.16 9.71 7.69
CA ASP A 152 15.27 10.54 7.22
C ASP A 152 16.33 9.71 6.49
N GLU A 153 16.99 10.34 5.51
CA GLU A 153 18.14 9.71 4.85
C GLU A 153 19.23 9.41 5.90
N GLY A 154 19.66 8.16 5.96
CA GLY A 154 20.64 7.69 6.94
C GLY A 154 20.06 6.90 8.10
N GLU A 155 18.74 6.91 8.32
CA GLU A 155 18.11 5.96 9.25
C GLU A 155 18.15 4.53 8.67
N ASP A 156 18.17 3.55 9.55
CA ASP A 156 18.21 2.13 9.18
C ASP A 156 16.82 1.62 8.72
N ALA A 157 16.61 1.60 7.42
CA ALA A 157 15.36 1.12 6.83
C ALA A 157 15.07 -0.35 7.19
N ALA A 158 16.07 -1.21 7.26
CA ALA A 158 15.88 -2.61 7.64
C ALA A 158 15.46 -2.75 9.10
N GLY A 159 16.06 -1.97 10.00
CA GLY A 159 15.65 -1.89 11.41
C GLY A 159 14.22 -1.38 11.57
N ILE A 160 13.82 -0.37 10.79
CA ILE A 160 12.43 0.13 10.77
C ILE A 160 11.47 -0.98 10.31
N ALA A 161 11.80 -1.70 9.23
CA ALA A 161 10.98 -2.80 8.73
C ALA A 161 10.84 -3.94 9.76
N ALA A 162 11.93 -4.30 10.43
CA ALA A 162 11.93 -5.30 11.50
C ALA A 162 11.06 -4.89 12.69
N ALA A 163 11.11 -3.61 13.09
CA ALA A 163 10.26 -3.08 14.15
C ALA A 163 8.77 -3.12 13.77
N ILE A 164 8.43 -2.80 12.52
CA ILE A 164 7.06 -2.91 12.00
C ILE A 164 6.60 -4.37 12.02
N SER A 165 7.42 -5.31 11.56
CA SER A 165 7.08 -6.74 11.58
C SER A 165 6.77 -7.21 13.00
N THR A 166 7.64 -6.91 13.95
CA THR A 166 7.45 -7.30 15.36
C THR A 166 6.18 -6.69 15.98
N ALA A 167 5.76 -5.51 15.53
CA ALA A 167 4.56 -4.86 16.06
C ALA A 167 3.24 -5.40 15.46
N ILE A 168 3.32 -6.10 14.31
CA ILE A 168 2.15 -6.67 13.61
C ILE A 168 1.90 -8.12 14.05
N ASP A 169 2.95 -8.88 14.32
CA ASP A 169 2.90 -10.27 14.81
C ASP A 169 2.42 -10.35 16.26
#